data_496cae45e91326e383a4a8654b6bfbaf
#
_entry.id   496cae45e91326e383a4a8654b6bfbaf
#
_cell.length_a   1.000
_cell.length_b   1.000
_cell.length_c   1.000
_cell.angle_alpha   90.00
_cell.angle_beta   90.00
_cell.angle_gamma   90.00
#
_symmetry.space_group_name_H-M   'P 1'
#
loop_
_entity.id
_entity.type
_entity.pdbx_description
1 polymer ?
#
loop_
_entity_poly.entity_id
_entity_poly.type
_entity_poly.pdbx_seq_one_letter_code
_entity_poly.pdbx_strand_id
1 'polypeptide(L)'
;MSLPGVSPVSPAELEARLRLHRLPELGPARFKKLLEAFGSASKAISAPASAWRALGLPLACSEARRASEIRDGASQALAWLELAGQHLLMWDQPDYPALLAEISDAPPLLFVAGDPGILEKPQLAMVGSRSASRPGMDTAAAFSRSLASAGFVITSGLALGIDAAAHQAAMDVGGRTVGVLGTGLEKFYPQRNRGLAEAMIASGSAVVSEFPLDAGPSASNFPRRNRIISGLSLGVLVVEASVASGSLITARLAAEQGREVYAIPGSIHHPAPAVATN
;
A
#
# COMPACT_ATOMS: atom_id res chain seq x y z
N MET A 1 9.49 24.75 1.94
CA MET A 1 9.78 25.46 0.67
C MET A 1 9.01 24.69 -0.41
N SER A 2 7.93 25.28 -0.95
CA SER A 2 7.19 24.67 -2.06
C SER A 2 8.04 24.73 -3.32
N LEU A 3 8.15 23.60 -4.01
CA LEU A 3 8.79 23.55 -5.34
C LEU A 3 8.00 24.43 -6.33
N PRO A 4 8.65 25.21 -7.19
CA PRO A 4 7.98 26.04 -8.16
C PRO A 4 7.36 25.16 -9.26
N GLY A 5 6.03 25.23 -9.41
CA GLY A 5 5.35 24.70 -10.60
C GLY A 5 4.19 23.73 -10.39
N VAL A 6 3.92 23.24 -9.19
CA VAL A 6 2.75 22.39 -8.94
C VAL A 6 1.72 23.18 -8.13
N SER A 7 0.63 23.56 -8.79
CA SER A 7 -0.51 24.17 -8.09
C SER A 7 -1.18 23.13 -7.21
N PRO A 8 -1.55 23.47 -5.97
CA PRO A 8 -2.28 22.56 -5.10
C PRO A 8 -3.58 22.12 -5.82
N VAL A 9 -3.90 20.84 -5.70
CA VAL A 9 -5.13 20.29 -6.28
C VAL A 9 -6.33 21.00 -5.66
N SER A 10 -7.23 21.52 -6.50
CA SER A 10 -8.42 22.23 -5.99
C SER A 10 -9.34 21.28 -5.20
N PRO A 11 -10.12 21.79 -4.23
CA PRO A 11 -11.07 20.95 -3.48
C PRO A 11 -12.02 20.14 -4.37
N ALA A 12 -12.51 20.74 -5.45
CA ALA A 12 -13.40 20.08 -6.42
C ALA A 12 -12.68 18.95 -7.18
N GLU A 13 -11.41 19.13 -7.52
CA GLU A 13 -10.61 18.09 -8.17
C GLU A 13 -10.27 16.95 -7.18
N LEU A 14 -9.97 17.27 -5.93
CA LEU A 14 -9.74 16.29 -4.89
C LEU A 14 -10.99 15.43 -4.65
N GLU A 15 -12.15 16.04 -4.47
CA GLU A 15 -13.43 15.31 -4.35
C GLU A 15 -13.67 14.41 -5.57
N ALA A 16 -13.47 14.93 -6.77
CA ALA A 16 -13.67 14.15 -7.99
C ALA A 16 -12.71 12.94 -8.07
N ARG A 17 -11.45 13.07 -7.68
CA ARG A 17 -10.49 11.97 -7.60
C ARG A 17 -10.92 10.91 -6.59
N LEU A 18 -11.38 11.31 -5.41
CA LEU A 18 -11.91 10.40 -4.39
C LEU A 18 -13.15 9.66 -4.89
N ARG A 19 -14.03 10.33 -5.63
CA ARG A 19 -15.20 9.70 -6.28
C ARG A 19 -14.79 8.69 -7.35
N LEU A 20 -13.86 9.05 -8.24
CA LEU A 20 -13.33 8.12 -9.25
C LEU A 20 -12.71 6.89 -8.60
N HIS A 21 -11.93 7.08 -7.54
CA HIS A 21 -11.25 6.00 -6.83
C HIS A 21 -12.22 4.93 -6.27
N ARG A 22 -13.46 5.31 -5.95
CA ARG A 22 -14.48 4.41 -5.40
C ARG A 22 -15.29 3.68 -6.48
N LEU A 23 -15.09 4.00 -7.76
CA LEU A 23 -15.88 3.38 -8.82
C LEU A 23 -15.52 1.90 -9.00
N PRO A 24 -16.52 1.03 -9.19
CA PRO A 24 -16.28 -0.37 -9.44
C PRO A 24 -15.44 -0.54 -10.72
N GLU A 25 -14.58 -1.54 -10.73
CA GLU A 25 -13.73 -1.89 -11.88
C GLU A 25 -12.80 -0.77 -12.39
N LEU A 26 -12.69 0.35 -11.71
CA LEU A 26 -11.79 1.44 -12.06
C LEU A 26 -10.43 1.27 -11.36
N GLY A 27 -9.63 0.33 -11.85
CA GLY A 27 -8.25 0.14 -11.37
C GLY A 27 -7.30 1.25 -11.82
N PRO A 28 -6.03 1.21 -11.36
CA PRO A 28 -5.02 2.26 -11.60
C PRO A 28 -4.89 2.69 -13.07
N ALA A 29 -4.76 1.74 -13.99
CA ALA A 29 -4.59 2.05 -15.41
C ALA A 29 -5.80 2.80 -16.00
N ARG A 30 -7.02 2.38 -15.65
CA ARG A 30 -8.24 3.05 -16.13
C ARG A 30 -8.42 4.42 -15.49
N PHE A 31 -8.02 4.58 -14.23
CA PHE A 31 -8.04 5.87 -13.55
C PHE A 31 -7.11 6.87 -14.25
N LYS A 32 -5.85 6.49 -14.52
CA LYS A 32 -4.88 7.31 -15.25
C LYS A 32 -5.40 7.67 -16.65
N LYS A 33 -5.92 6.68 -17.40
CA LYS A 33 -6.51 6.87 -18.73
C LYS A 33 -7.63 7.91 -18.73
N LEU A 34 -8.49 7.93 -17.68
CA LEU A 34 -9.52 8.96 -17.55
C LEU A 34 -8.94 10.37 -17.39
N LEU A 35 -7.94 10.52 -16.51
CA LEU A 35 -7.33 11.82 -16.30
C LEU A 35 -6.58 12.31 -17.53
N GLU A 36 -5.90 11.44 -18.25
CA GLU A 36 -5.24 11.75 -19.53
C GLU A 36 -6.25 12.21 -20.59
N ALA A 37 -7.36 11.49 -20.72
CA ALA A 37 -8.37 11.78 -21.74
C ALA A 37 -9.16 13.08 -21.47
N PHE A 38 -9.46 13.37 -20.20
CA PHE A 38 -10.28 14.54 -19.83
C PHE A 38 -9.48 15.70 -19.22
N GLY A 39 -8.20 15.47 -18.92
CA GLY A 39 -7.30 16.46 -18.31
C GLY A 39 -7.52 16.69 -16.81
N SER A 40 -8.63 16.21 -16.22
CA SER A 40 -8.88 16.27 -14.78
C SER A 40 -9.99 15.30 -14.36
N ALA A 41 -10.02 14.92 -13.07
CA ALA A 41 -11.07 14.07 -12.50
C ALA A 41 -12.43 14.80 -12.49
N SER A 42 -12.44 16.09 -12.24
CA SER A 42 -13.66 16.92 -12.25
C SER A 42 -14.33 16.92 -13.63
N LYS A 43 -13.54 17.06 -14.69
CA LYS A 43 -14.05 16.96 -16.08
C LYS A 43 -14.50 15.55 -16.41
N ALA A 44 -13.74 14.54 -15.99
CA ALA A 44 -14.09 13.13 -16.20
C ALA A 44 -15.45 12.77 -15.56
N ILE A 45 -15.67 13.11 -14.29
CA ILE A 45 -16.94 12.87 -13.57
C ILE A 45 -18.11 13.56 -14.27
N SER A 46 -17.92 14.75 -14.80
CA SER A 46 -18.95 15.55 -15.47
C SER A 46 -19.23 15.09 -16.91
N ALA A 47 -18.32 14.34 -17.53
CA ALA A 47 -18.46 13.89 -18.91
C ALA A 47 -19.66 12.94 -19.10
N PRO A 48 -20.28 12.92 -20.30
CA PRO A 48 -21.40 12.03 -20.58
C PRO A 48 -20.94 10.55 -20.60
N ALA A 49 -21.84 9.62 -20.27
CA ALA A 49 -21.54 8.18 -20.26
C ALA A 49 -21.07 7.64 -21.62
N SER A 50 -21.48 8.28 -22.72
CA SER A 50 -21.01 7.94 -24.07
C SER A 50 -19.49 8.16 -24.23
N ALA A 51 -18.96 9.24 -23.64
CA ALA A 51 -17.52 9.52 -23.69
C ALA A 51 -16.71 8.47 -22.91
N TRP A 52 -17.23 7.99 -21.76
CA TRP A 52 -16.61 6.92 -21.00
C TRP A 52 -16.61 5.58 -21.77
N ARG A 53 -17.72 5.27 -22.46
CA ARG A 53 -17.81 4.09 -23.33
C ARG A 53 -16.85 4.15 -24.51
N ALA A 54 -16.70 5.33 -25.13
CA ALA A 54 -15.73 5.52 -26.21
C ALA A 54 -14.28 5.27 -25.78
N LEU A 55 -13.98 5.45 -24.49
CA LEU A 55 -12.67 5.10 -23.90
C LEU A 55 -12.56 3.61 -23.53
N GLY A 56 -13.58 2.79 -23.76
CA GLY A 56 -13.59 1.37 -23.41
C GLY A 56 -13.70 1.09 -21.91
N LEU A 57 -14.27 2.01 -21.13
CA LEU A 57 -14.50 1.80 -19.70
C LEU A 57 -15.71 0.89 -19.46
N PRO A 58 -15.70 0.06 -18.41
CA PRO A 58 -16.85 -0.77 -18.03
C PRO A 58 -18.10 0.08 -17.81
N LEU A 59 -19.25 -0.47 -18.19
CA LEU A 59 -20.55 0.18 -18.00
C LEU A 59 -20.79 0.50 -16.50
N ALA A 60 -20.44 -0.45 -15.63
CA ALA A 60 -20.54 -0.29 -14.17
C ALA A 60 -19.87 0.99 -13.64
N CYS A 61 -18.71 1.38 -14.18
CA CYS A 61 -18.06 2.65 -13.80
C CYS A 61 -18.93 3.86 -14.12
N SER A 62 -19.47 3.90 -15.36
CA SER A 62 -20.23 5.06 -15.83
C SER A 62 -21.60 5.18 -15.16
N GLU A 63 -22.22 4.08 -14.79
CA GLU A 63 -23.49 4.04 -14.08
C GLU A 63 -23.33 4.44 -12.60
N ALA A 64 -22.32 3.88 -11.91
CA ALA A 64 -22.09 4.13 -10.50
C ALA A 64 -21.65 5.58 -10.20
N ARG A 65 -21.08 6.34 -11.15
CA ARG A 65 -20.45 7.63 -10.90
C ARG A 65 -21.36 8.69 -10.25
N ARG A 66 -22.68 8.53 -10.37
CA ARG A 66 -23.68 9.44 -9.80
C ARG A 66 -24.37 8.89 -8.56
N ALA A 67 -24.05 7.67 -8.15
CA ALA A 67 -24.61 7.05 -6.97
C ALA A 67 -24.29 7.85 -5.70
N SER A 68 -25.24 7.86 -4.74
CA SER A 68 -25.06 8.56 -3.46
C SER A 68 -23.88 7.99 -2.69
N GLU A 69 -23.72 6.67 -2.68
CA GLU A 69 -22.67 5.94 -1.96
C GLU A 69 -21.26 6.36 -2.42
N ILE A 70 -21.11 6.72 -3.70
CA ILE A 70 -19.84 7.23 -4.23
C ILE A 70 -19.55 8.63 -3.69
N ARG A 71 -20.57 9.50 -3.61
CA ARG A 71 -20.43 10.85 -3.08
C ARG A 71 -20.20 10.83 -1.57
N ASP A 72 -21.00 10.06 -0.85
CA ASP A 72 -20.95 9.95 0.60
C ASP A 72 -19.59 9.42 1.05
N GLY A 73 -19.06 8.39 0.38
CA GLY A 73 -17.74 7.88 0.66
C GLY A 73 -16.59 8.83 0.29
N ALA A 74 -16.76 9.68 -0.73
CA ALA A 74 -15.79 10.74 -1.00
C ALA A 74 -15.84 11.84 0.09
N SER A 75 -17.03 12.21 0.55
CA SER A 75 -17.21 13.16 1.66
C SER A 75 -16.61 12.62 2.97
N GLN A 76 -16.78 11.33 3.25
CA GLN A 76 -16.13 10.65 4.38
C GLN A 76 -14.61 10.73 4.28
N ALA A 77 -14.05 10.50 3.11
CA ALA A 77 -12.61 10.60 2.89
C ALA A 77 -12.09 12.04 3.07
N LEU A 78 -12.83 13.03 2.62
CA LEU A 78 -12.49 14.44 2.88
C LEU A 78 -12.50 14.76 4.37
N ALA A 79 -13.54 14.34 5.11
CA ALA A 79 -13.60 14.54 6.55
C ALA A 79 -12.47 13.81 7.29
N TRP A 80 -12.07 12.63 6.83
CA TRP A 80 -10.94 11.89 7.37
C TRP A 80 -9.60 12.65 7.16
N LEU A 81 -9.43 13.31 6.03
CA LEU A 81 -8.23 14.12 5.73
C LEU A 81 -8.10 15.37 6.58
N GLU A 82 -9.17 15.86 7.21
CA GLU A 82 -9.13 16.96 8.18
C GLU A 82 -8.56 16.54 9.56
N LEU A 83 -8.43 15.23 9.81
CA LEU A 83 -7.88 14.72 11.05
C LEU A 83 -6.34 14.83 11.04
N ALA A 84 -5.76 15.13 12.19
CA ALA A 84 -4.31 15.23 12.34
C ALA A 84 -3.60 13.91 12.01
N GLY A 85 -2.51 13.98 11.23
CA GLY A 85 -1.72 12.82 10.85
C GLY A 85 -2.36 11.96 9.75
N GLN A 86 -3.38 12.47 9.06
CA GLN A 86 -4.01 11.80 7.94
C GLN A 86 -3.65 12.51 6.62
N HIS A 87 -3.22 11.74 5.62
CA HIS A 87 -2.73 12.30 4.36
C HIS A 87 -3.22 11.47 3.17
N LEU A 88 -3.24 12.11 2.00
CA LEU A 88 -3.50 11.46 0.72
C LEU A 88 -2.38 11.82 -0.25
N LEU A 89 -1.66 10.82 -0.71
CA LEU A 89 -0.66 10.98 -1.76
C LEU A 89 -1.28 10.61 -3.11
N MET A 90 -1.00 11.41 -4.13
CA MET A 90 -1.54 11.22 -5.49
C MET A 90 -0.40 11.01 -6.47
N TRP A 91 -0.50 10.04 -7.37
CA TRP A 91 0.60 9.58 -8.24
C TRP A 91 1.21 10.66 -9.15
N ASP A 92 0.47 11.73 -9.40
CA ASP A 92 0.88 12.86 -10.25
C ASP A 92 1.33 14.09 -9.43
N GLN A 93 1.57 13.92 -8.13
CA GLN A 93 2.06 14.96 -7.25
C GLN A 93 3.51 14.68 -6.80
N PRO A 94 4.31 15.74 -6.52
CA PRO A 94 5.74 15.60 -6.23
C PRO A 94 6.06 14.87 -4.93
N ASP A 95 5.09 14.76 -4.01
CA ASP A 95 5.21 14.07 -2.72
C ASP A 95 4.87 12.57 -2.80
N TYR A 96 4.57 12.07 -4.01
CA TYR A 96 4.31 10.65 -4.21
C TYR A 96 5.63 9.86 -4.21
N PRO A 97 5.72 8.72 -3.50
CA PRO A 97 6.96 7.95 -3.38
C PRO A 97 7.55 7.55 -4.74
N ALA A 98 8.79 7.98 -5.00
CA ALA A 98 9.44 7.83 -6.31
C ALA A 98 9.51 6.37 -6.75
N LEU A 99 9.95 5.46 -5.85
CA LEU A 99 10.01 4.03 -6.16
C LEU A 99 8.63 3.44 -6.46
N LEU A 100 7.58 3.88 -5.76
CA LEU A 100 6.23 3.40 -6.00
C LEU A 100 5.67 3.93 -7.32
N ALA A 101 6.08 5.11 -7.76
CA ALA A 101 5.67 5.69 -9.03
C ALA A 101 6.17 4.89 -10.25
N GLU A 102 7.30 4.17 -10.10
CA GLU A 102 7.92 3.37 -11.17
C GLU A 102 7.15 2.10 -11.52
N ILE A 103 6.34 1.55 -10.61
CA ILE A 103 5.60 0.32 -10.91
C ILE A 103 4.46 0.59 -11.89
N SER A 104 4.23 -0.34 -12.82
CA SER A 104 3.25 -0.17 -13.92
C SER A 104 1.83 0.12 -13.45
N ASP A 105 1.45 -0.42 -12.32
CA ASP A 105 0.14 -0.32 -11.70
C ASP A 105 0.15 0.47 -10.38
N ALA A 106 1.03 1.48 -10.27
CA ALA A 106 1.11 2.38 -9.12
C ALA A 106 -0.28 2.90 -8.72
N PRO A 107 -0.66 2.82 -7.43
CA PRO A 107 -1.97 3.28 -6.97
C PRO A 107 -2.13 4.78 -7.27
N PRO A 108 -3.25 5.20 -7.90
CA PRO A 108 -3.45 6.61 -8.20
C PRO A 108 -3.65 7.47 -6.94
N LEU A 109 -4.16 6.87 -5.90
CA LEU A 109 -4.34 7.46 -4.57
C LEU A 109 -3.79 6.50 -3.52
N LEU A 110 -3.04 7.04 -2.55
CA LEU A 110 -2.52 6.30 -1.42
C LEU A 110 -2.87 7.06 -0.13
N PHE A 111 -3.76 6.49 0.67
CA PHE A 111 -4.09 6.99 1.99
C PHE A 111 -2.99 6.66 2.98
N VAL A 112 -2.59 7.62 3.81
CA VAL A 112 -1.50 7.49 4.79
C VAL A 112 -1.97 7.96 6.15
N ALA A 113 -1.86 7.11 7.17
CA ALA A 113 -1.99 7.49 8.57
C ALA A 113 -0.60 7.47 9.21
N GLY A 114 -0.16 8.59 9.78
CA GLY A 114 1.18 8.80 10.34
C GLY A 114 2.05 9.72 9.49
N ASP A 115 3.37 9.51 9.48
CA ASP A 115 4.32 10.39 8.78
C ASP A 115 4.50 9.98 7.31
N PRO A 116 4.00 10.76 6.32
CA PRO A 116 4.20 10.46 4.92
C PRO A 116 5.66 10.59 4.45
N GLY A 117 6.48 11.38 5.14
CA GLY A 117 7.87 11.61 4.78
C GLY A 117 8.76 10.37 4.88
N ILE A 118 8.33 9.34 5.63
CA ILE A 118 9.10 8.09 5.70
C ILE A 118 8.99 7.26 4.41
N LEU A 119 7.99 7.50 3.58
CA LEU A 119 7.79 6.75 2.33
C LEU A 119 8.87 7.06 1.28
N GLU A 120 9.56 8.19 1.40
CA GLU A 120 10.70 8.58 0.56
C GLU A 120 12.06 8.04 1.07
N LYS A 121 12.09 7.48 2.29
CA LYS A 121 13.31 6.93 2.85
C LYS A 121 13.64 5.57 2.23
N PRO A 122 14.94 5.15 2.24
CA PRO A 122 15.30 3.80 1.80
C PRO A 122 14.55 2.73 2.61
N GLN A 123 13.81 1.86 1.91
CA GLN A 123 12.97 0.84 2.54
C GLN A 123 13.42 -0.56 2.14
N LEU A 124 13.31 -1.51 3.07
CA LEU A 124 13.42 -2.95 2.81
C LEU A 124 12.16 -3.64 3.27
N ALA A 125 11.54 -4.40 2.35
CA ALA A 125 10.37 -5.18 2.69
C ALA A 125 10.76 -6.46 3.42
N MET A 126 10.00 -6.82 4.44
CA MET A 126 10.14 -8.09 5.15
C MET A 126 8.81 -8.83 5.09
N VAL A 127 8.81 -10.03 4.52
CA VAL A 127 7.59 -10.81 4.31
C VAL A 127 7.79 -12.27 4.71
N GLY A 128 6.70 -12.94 5.08
CA GLY A 128 6.79 -14.34 5.43
C GLY A 128 5.48 -14.96 5.90
N SER A 129 5.59 -16.10 6.57
CA SER A 129 4.47 -16.88 7.06
C SER A 129 3.66 -16.15 8.12
N ARG A 130 2.32 -16.26 8.01
CA ARG A 130 1.38 -15.80 9.05
C ARG A 130 1.38 -16.69 10.28
N SER A 131 1.75 -17.97 10.10
CA SER A 131 1.91 -18.98 11.14
C SER A 131 3.38 -19.35 11.26
N ALA A 132 4.23 -18.33 11.41
CA ALA A 132 5.68 -18.48 11.46
C ALA A 132 6.12 -19.28 12.68
N SER A 133 7.20 -20.04 12.50
CA SER A 133 7.89 -20.71 13.60
C SER A 133 8.52 -19.68 14.55
N ARG A 134 8.82 -20.09 15.79
CA ARG A 134 9.54 -19.22 16.74
C ARG A 134 10.90 -18.77 16.18
N PRO A 135 11.74 -19.68 15.65
CA PRO A 135 12.99 -19.29 15.00
C PRO A 135 12.79 -18.32 13.82
N GLY A 136 11.74 -18.50 13.02
CA GLY A 136 11.40 -17.58 11.93
C GLY A 136 11.08 -16.17 12.45
N MET A 137 10.28 -16.05 13.49
CA MET A 137 9.97 -14.76 14.12
C MET A 137 11.21 -14.11 14.75
N ASP A 138 12.06 -14.89 15.42
CA ASP A 138 13.31 -14.40 16.03
C ASP A 138 14.29 -13.90 14.94
N THR A 139 14.35 -14.59 13.80
CA THR A 139 15.15 -14.19 12.62
C THR A 139 14.61 -12.90 12.02
N ALA A 140 13.29 -12.79 11.80
CA ALA A 140 12.68 -11.55 11.31
C ALA A 140 12.97 -10.38 12.23
N ALA A 141 12.83 -10.57 13.52
CA ALA A 141 13.12 -9.56 14.53
C ALA A 141 14.62 -9.14 14.52
N ALA A 142 15.55 -10.09 14.40
CA ALA A 142 16.98 -9.80 14.36
C ALA A 142 17.35 -8.97 13.11
N PHE A 143 16.90 -9.38 11.92
CA PHE A 143 17.13 -8.61 10.69
C PHE A 143 16.48 -7.23 10.73
N SER A 144 15.22 -7.14 11.21
CA SER A 144 14.54 -5.84 11.33
C SER A 144 15.28 -4.88 12.24
N ARG A 145 15.74 -5.32 13.42
CA ARG A 145 16.55 -4.47 14.31
C ARG A 145 17.83 -4.00 13.64
N SER A 146 18.56 -4.90 13.00
CA SER A 146 19.82 -4.59 12.34
C SER A 146 19.62 -3.56 11.21
N LEU A 147 18.65 -3.80 10.32
CA LEU A 147 18.36 -2.93 9.19
C LEU A 147 17.81 -1.57 9.65
N ALA A 148 16.91 -1.56 10.62
CA ALA A 148 16.35 -0.32 11.17
C ALA A 148 17.43 0.51 11.88
N SER A 149 18.36 -0.12 12.62
CA SER A 149 19.51 0.54 13.23
C SER A 149 20.48 1.11 12.17
N ALA A 150 20.53 0.51 10.97
CA ALA A 150 21.30 1.02 9.84
C ALA A 150 20.60 2.15 9.07
N GLY A 151 19.39 2.55 9.48
CA GLY A 151 18.63 3.64 8.89
C GLY A 151 17.62 3.25 7.82
N PHE A 152 17.42 1.95 7.55
CA PHE A 152 16.37 1.50 6.65
C PHE A 152 15.00 1.52 7.32
N VAL A 153 13.97 1.89 6.57
CA VAL A 153 12.58 1.72 6.98
C VAL A 153 12.16 0.27 6.67
N ILE A 154 11.52 -0.40 7.63
CA ILE A 154 11.02 -1.75 7.43
C ILE A 154 9.59 -1.70 6.90
N THR A 155 9.36 -2.23 5.71
CA THR A 155 8.03 -2.25 5.08
C THR A 155 7.45 -3.66 5.09
N SER A 156 6.20 -3.79 5.51
CA SER A 156 5.52 -5.08 5.53
C SER A 156 3.98 -4.92 5.49
N GLY A 157 3.27 -6.05 5.53
CA GLY A 157 1.82 -6.10 5.32
C GLY A 157 0.97 -6.04 6.58
N LEU A 158 1.54 -5.84 7.76
CA LEU A 158 0.83 -5.89 9.04
C LEU A 158 0.06 -7.20 9.29
N ALA A 159 0.43 -8.29 8.61
CA ALA A 159 -0.14 -9.61 8.86
C ALA A 159 0.40 -10.19 10.19
N LEU A 160 -0.22 -11.28 10.64
CA LEU A 160 0.31 -12.06 11.76
C LEU A 160 1.68 -12.69 11.39
N GLY A 161 2.44 -13.11 12.38
CA GLY A 161 3.71 -13.82 12.19
C GLY A 161 4.86 -12.90 11.83
N ILE A 162 5.52 -13.15 10.70
CA ILE A 162 6.74 -12.45 10.28
C ILE A 162 6.53 -10.94 10.19
N ASP A 163 5.44 -10.49 9.58
CA ASP A 163 5.16 -9.07 9.39
C ASP A 163 5.10 -8.32 10.74
N ALA A 164 4.31 -8.84 11.68
CA ALA A 164 4.17 -8.24 13.02
C ALA A 164 5.49 -8.24 13.79
N ALA A 165 6.26 -9.34 13.74
CA ALA A 165 7.58 -9.43 14.39
C ALA A 165 8.56 -8.41 13.80
N ALA A 166 8.53 -8.20 12.48
CA ALA A 166 9.37 -7.23 11.79
C ALA A 166 9.05 -5.79 12.20
N HIS A 167 7.77 -5.41 12.19
CA HIS A 167 7.35 -4.06 12.61
C HIS A 167 7.71 -3.77 14.05
N GLN A 168 7.40 -4.69 14.97
CA GLN A 168 7.71 -4.52 16.40
C GLN A 168 9.21 -4.33 16.61
N ALA A 169 10.02 -5.20 16.02
CA ALA A 169 11.47 -5.19 16.20
C ALA A 169 12.14 -3.92 15.62
N ALA A 170 11.61 -3.35 14.54
CA ALA A 170 12.08 -2.08 14.01
C ALA A 170 11.81 -0.93 15.01
N MET A 171 10.62 -0.90 15.61
CA MET A 171 10.27 0.09 16.62
C MET A 171 11.07 -0.07 17.93
N ASP A 172 11.37 -1.30 18.35
CA ASP A 172 12.13 -1.60 19.58
C ASP A 172 13.51 -0.92 19.61
N VAL A 173 14.08 -0.62 18.44
CA VAL A 173 15.37 0.09 18.30
C VAL A 173 15.20 1.56 17.88
N GLY A 174 13.99 2.11 17.98
CA GLY A 174 13.69 3.49 17.59
C GLY A 174 13.68 3.73 16.08
N GLY A 175 13.70 2.65 15.28
CA GLY A 175 13.59 2.71 13.82
C GLY A 175 12.17 3.02 13.34
N ARG A 176 12.01 3.21 12.03
CA ARG A 176 10.73 3.49 11.38
C ARG A 176 10.25 2.29 10.58
N THR A 177 8.94 2.20 10.43
CA THR A 177 8.32 1.09 9.70
C THR A 177 7.06 1.53 8.96
N VAL A 178 6.78 0.90 7.81
CA VAL A 178 5.58 1.18 6.99
C VAL A 178 4.72 -0.08 6.92
N GLY A 179 3.50 0.04 7.40
CA GLY A 179 2.48 -1.01 7.31
C GLY A 179 1.58 -0.79 6.11
N VAL A 180 1.56 -1.71 5.15
CA VAL A 180 0.65 -1.62 4.00
C VAL A 180 -0.57 -2.48 4.25
N LEU A 181 -1.80 -1.94 4.20
CA LEU A 181 -3.02 -2.68 4.45
C LEU A 181 -3.66 -3.23 3.16
N GLY A 182 -4.32 -4.39 3.28
CA GLY A 182 -5.22 -4.94 2.27
C GLY A 182 -6.69 -4.55 2.48
N THR A 183 -6.94 -3.56 3.34
CA THR A 183 -8.25 -2.99 3.69
C THR A 183 -8.13 -1.48 3.73
N GLY A 184 -9.26 -0.77 3.80
CA GLY A 184 -9.26 0.66 4.13
C GLY A 184 -8.76 0.91 5.55
N LEU A 185 -8.26 2.12 5.82
CA LEU A 185 -7.67 2.50 7.10
C LEU A 185 -8.70 2.53 8.25
N GLU A 186 -9.98 2.63 7.97
CA GLU A 186 -11.06 2.53 8.97
C GLU A 186 -11.55 1.09 9.22
N LYS A 187 -11.20 0.14 8.34
CA LYS A 187 -11.55 -1.28 8.42
C LYS A 187 -10.33 -2.17 8.64
N PHE A 188 -9.56 -1.85 9.64
CA PHE A 188 -8.29 -2.48 9.94
C PHE A 188 -8.38 -4.02 10.04
N TYR A 189 -7.47 -4.72 9.36
CA TYR A 189 -7.36 -6.17 9.40
C TYR A 189 -5.89 -6.63 9.29
N PRO A 190 -5.42 -7.60 10.12
CA PRO A 190 -6.16 -8.31 11.16
C PRO A 190 -6.34 -7.46 12.43
N GLN A 191 -7.48 -7.56 13.09
CA GLN A 191 -7.81 -6.76 14.29
C GLN A 191 -6.76 -6.93 15.41
N ARG A 192 -6.12 -8.10 15.52
CA ARG A 192 -5.05 -8.37 16.50
C ARG A 192 -3.87 -7.40 16.41
N ASN A 193 -3.56 -6.90 15.21
CA ASN A 193 -2.42 -6.01 14.97
C ASN A 193 -2.82 -4.53 14.97
N ARG A 194 -4.06 -4.20 15.36
CA ARG A 194 -4.53 -2.81 15.44
C ARG A 194 -3.69 -1.98 16.42
N GLY A 195 -3.44 -2.51 17.62
CA GLY A 195 -2.60 -1.83 18.60
C GLY A 195 -1.15 -1.63 18.12
N LEU A 196 -0.61 -2.59 17.35
CA LEU A 196 0.69 -2.45 16.70
C LEU A 196 0.68 -1.28 15.69
N ALA A 197 -0.34 -1.19 14.84
CA ALA A 197 -0.47 -0.11 13.88
C ALA A 197 -0.61 1.27 14.56
N GLU A 198 -1.39 1.36 15.63
CA GLU A 198 -1.54 2.58 16.43
C GLU A 198 -0.19 2.99 17.06
N ALA A 199 0.57 2.03 17.60
CA ALA A 199 1.92 2.27 18.12
C ALA A 199 2.90 2.72 17.04
N MET A 200 2.81 2.14 15.83
CA MET A 200 3.61 2.57 14.67
C MET A 200 3.35 4.04 14.36
N ILE A 201 2.10 4.45 14.22
CA ILE A 201 1.71 5.83 13.93
C ILE A 201 2.22 6.77 15.03
N ALA A 202 2.02 6.42 16.29
CA ALA A 202 2.48 7.20 17.43
C ALA A 202 4.00 7.34 17.52
N SER A 203 4.76 6.36 16.97
CA SER A 203 6.23 6.40 16.91
C SER A 203 6.78 7.20 15.73
N GLY A 204 5.94 7.83 14.88
CA GLY A 204 6.35 8.54 13.67
C GLY A 204 6.63 7.61 12.48
N SER A 205 6.03 6.43 12.50
CA SER A 205 5.92 5.50 11.37
C SER A 205 4.63 5.76 10.59
N ALA A 206 4.31 4.96 9.58
CA ALA A 206 3.08 5.11 8.82
C ALA A 206 2.36 3.80 8.54
N VAL A 207 1.05 3.90 8.39
CA VAL A 207 0.19 2.84 7.86
C VAL A 207 -0.49 3.37 6.60
N VAL A 208 -0.40 2.61 5.50
CA VAL A 208 -0.87 3.06 4.19
C VAL A 208 -1.86 2.09 3.56
N SER A 209 -2.74 2.61 2.73
CA SER A 209 -3.69 1.80 1.95
C SER A 209 -4.04 2.45 0.62
N GLU A 210 -4.17 1.64 -0.43
CA GLU A 210 -4.76 2.06 -1.70
C GLU A 210 -6.30 1.90 -1.75
N PHE A 211 -6.89 1.29 -0.73
CA PHE A 211 -8.33 0.99 -0.74
C PHE A 211 -9.14 2.15 -0.15
N PRO A 212 -10.42 2.33 -0.54
CA PRO A 212 -11.32 3.24 0.15
C PRO A 212 -11.33 2.99 1.66
N LEU A 213 -11.47 4.04 2.47
CA LEU A 213 -11.33 3.98 3.93
C LEU A 213 -12.22 2.91 4.58
N ASP A 214 -13.42 2.72 4.06
CA ASP A 214 -14.44 1.77 4.51
C ASP A 214 -14.33 0.38 3.88
N ALA A 215 -13.31 0.13 3.03
CA ALA A 215 -13.13 -1.16 2.38
C ALA A 215 -12.76 -2.25 3.39
N GLY A 216 -13.63 -3.24 3.54
CA GLY A 216 -13.42 -4.42 4.39
C GLY A 216 -12.41 -5.42 3.81
N PRO A 217 -12.07 -6.47 4.58
CA PRO A 217 -11.17 -7.50 4.12
C PRO A 217 -11.78 -8.32 2.98
N SER A 218 -11.01 -8.51 1.90
CA SER A 218 -11.33 -9.38 0.78
C SER A 218 -10.10 -10.21 0.41
N ALA A 219 -10.28 -11.48 0.09
CA ALA A 219 -9.17 -12.37 -0.26
C ALA A 219 -8.35 -11.84 -1.46
N SER A 220 -9.00 -11.18 -2.42
CA SER A 220 -8.34 -10.58 -3.59
C SER A 220 -7.50 -9.34 -3.28
N ASN A 221 -7.80 -8.63 -2.20
CA ASN A 221 -7.10 -7.41 -1.84
C ASN A 221 -5.68 -7.66 -1.33
N PHE A 222 -5.45 -8.78 -0.64
CA PHE A 222 -4.13 -9.07 -0.06
C PHE A 222 -3.04 -9.30 -1.12
N PRO A 223 -3.24 -10.12 -2.16
CA PRO A 223 -2.27 -10.22 -3.25
C PRO A 223 -2.09 -8.91 -4.01
N ARG A 224 -3.18 -8.19 -4.26
CA ARG A 224 -3.14 -6.88 -4.93
C ARG A 224 -2.30 -5.86 -4.16
N ARG A 225 -2.45 -5.79 -2.84
CA ARG A 225 -1.70 -4.90 -1.97
C ARG A 225 -0.18 -5.18 -2.00
N ASN A 226 0.23 -6.45 -2.19
CA ASN A 226 1.64 -6.86 -2.09
C ASN A 226 2.55 -6.12 -3.08
N ARG A 227 2.04 -5.68 -4.24
CA ARG A 227 2.80 -4.85 -5.18
C ARG A 227 3.22 -3.48 -4.61
N ILE A 228 2.48 -2.98 -3.63
CA ILE A 228 2.83 -1.72 -2.95
C ILE A 228 3.96 -1.97 -1.94
N ILE A 229 3.96 -3.12 -1.26
CA ILE A 229 5.04 -3.51 -0.36
C ILE A 229 6.37 -3.58 -1.13
N SER A 230 6.40 -4.32 -2.24
CA SER A 230 7.59 -4.40 -3.09
C SER A 230 7.89 -3.08 -3.79
N GLY A 231 6.87 -2.35 -4.27
CA GLY A 231 7.02 -1.09 -4.99
C GLY A 231 7.60 0.06 -4.16
N LEU A 232 7.37 0.07 -2.84
CA LEU A 232 7.97 1.04 -1.92
C LEU A 232 9.43 0.69 -1.54
N SER A 233 9.89 -0.54 -1.83
CA SER A 233 11.11 -1.08 -1.25
C SER A 233 12.21 -1.25 -2.29
N LEU A 234 13.46 -1.09 -1.86
CA LEU A 234 14.65 -1.40 -2.67
C LEU A 234 14.80 -2.91 -2.89
N GLY A 235 14.31 -3.70 -1.95
CA GLY A 235 14.33 -5.16 -2.02
C GLY A 235 13.38 -5.80 -1.01
N VAL A 236 13.15 -7.10 -1.19
CA VAL A 236 12.26 -7.92 -0.36
C VAL A 236 13.03 -9.06 0.27
N LEU A 237 13.00 -9.18 1.60
CA LEU A 237 13.52 -10.31 2.35
C LEU A 237 12.37 -11.25 2.72
N VAL A 238 12.41 -12.48 2.18
CA VAL A 238 11.53 -13.58 2.57
C VAL A 238 12.15 -14.35 3.71
N VAL A 239 11.55 -14.27 4.91
CA VAL A 239 12.11 -14.90 6.11
C VAL A 239 11.69 -16.36 6.25
N GLU A 240 10.40 -16.62 6.13
CA GLU A 240 9.84 -17.98 6.19
C GLU A 240 8.64 -18.06 5.27
N ALA A 241 8.63 -18.97 4.32
CA ALA A 241 7.52 -19.16 3.40
C ALA A 241 7.34 -20.64 3.03
N SER A 242 6.09 -21.08 2.93
CA SER A 242 5.74 -22.32 2.23
C SER A 242 5.53 -22.05 0.75
N VAL A 243 5.59 -23.09 -0.08
CA VAL A 243 5.40 -22.98 -1.55
C VAL A 243 4.08 -22.29 -1.95
N ALA A 244 3.04 -22.43 -1.13
CA ALA A 244 1.74 -21.78 -1.34
C ALA A 244 1.59 -20.44 -0.61
N SER A 245 2.69 -19.90 -0.05
CA SER A 245 2.62 -18.66 0.75
C SER A 245 2.38 -17.42 -0.11
N GLY A 246 1.48 -16.54 0.37
CA GLY A 246 1.27 -15.22 -0.22
C GLY A 246 2.52 -14.32 -0.22
N SER A 247 3.53 -14.61 0.62
CA SER A 247 4.81 -13.91 0.63
C SER A 247 5.63 -14.15 -0.63
N LEU A 248 5.49 -15.33 -1.27
CA LEU A 248 6.13 -15.61 -2.57
C LEU A 248 5.52 -14.77 -3.71
N ILE A 249 4.26 -14.36 -3.60
CA ILE A 249 3.66 -13.40 -4.53
C ILE A 249 4.40 -12.05 -4.44
N THR A 250 4.72 -11.59 -3.22
CA THR A 250 5.49 -10.35 -3.03
C THR A 250 6.89 -10.47 -3.61
N ALA A 251 7.57 -11.59 -3.41
CA ALA A 251 8.90 -11.84 -3.99
C ALA A 251 8.88 -11.82 -5.51
N ARG A 252 7.88 -12.47 -6.15
CA ARG A 252 7.70 -12.44 -7.60
C ARG A 252 7.45 -11.02 -8.11
N LEU A 253 6.53 -10.29 -7.46
CA LEU A 253 6.24 -8.90 -7.82
C LEU A 253 7.48 -8.00 -7.68
N ALA A 254 8.30 -8.21 -6.65
CA ALA A 254 9.56 -7.51 -6.48
C ALA A 254 10.50 -7.75 -7.69
N ALA A 255 10.68 -9.00 -8.10
CA ALA A 255 11.50 -9.33 -9.27
C ALA A 255 10.95 -8.71 -10.57
N GLU A 256 9.62 -8.77 -10.78
CA GLU A 256 8.94 -8.13 -11.93
C GLU A 256 9.11 -6.59 -11.93
N GLN A 257 9.25 -5.98 -10.75
CA GLN A 257 9.48 -4.54 -10.55
C GLN A 257 10.97 -4.15 -10.56
N GLY A 258 11.88 -5.11 -10.79
CA GLY A 258 13.33 -4.86 -10.78
C GLY A 258 13.90 -4.58 -9.38
N ARG A 259 13.24 -5.09 -8.32
CA ARG A 259 13.70 -4.99 -6.93
C ARG A 259 14.49 -6.24 -6.56
N GLU A 260 15.44 -6.08 -5.65
CA GLU A 260 16.22 -7.21 -5.12
C GLU A 260 15.34 -8.18 -4.31
N VAL A 261 15.62 -9.46 -4.41
CA VAL A 261 14.91 -10.51 -3.65
C VAL A 261 15.91 -11.35 -2.88
N TYR A 262 15.73 -11.38 -1.57
CA TYR A 262 16.54 -12.16 -0.64
C TYR A 262 15.65 -13.19 0.06
N ALA A 263 16.21 -14.35 0.40
CA ALA A 263 15.52 -15.38 1.17
C ALA A 263 16.43 -15.92 2.27
N ILE A 264 15.88 -16.13 3.45
CA ILE A 264 16.55 -16.86 4.51
C ILE A 264 16.50 -18.34 4.14
N PRO A 265 17.64 -19.04 4.08
CA PRO A 265 17.65 -20.49 3.84
C PRO A 265 16.85 -21.23 4.91
N GLY A 266 15.88 -22.04 4.49
CA GLY A 266 15.15 -22.92 5.40
C GLY A 266 16.00 -24.09 5.88
N SER A 267 15.63 -24.69 7.03
CA SER A 267 16.24 -25.94 7.49
C SER A 267 15.93 -27.08 6.52
N ILE A 268 16.95 -27.78 6.05
CA ILE A 268 16.79 -28.98 5.20
C ILE A 268 16.05 -30.12 5.91
N HIS A 269 15.93 -30.04 7.24
CA HIS A 269 15.27 -31.05 8.08
C HIS A 269 13.82 -30.67 8.44
N HIS A 270 13.31 -29.52 7.97
CA HIS A 270 11.94 -29.11 8.24
C HIS A 270 10.99 -29.71 7.20
N PRO A 271 9.86 -30.33 7.59
CA PRO A 271 8.90 -30.94 6.64
C PRO A 271 8.14 -29.91 5.78
N ALA A 272 8.26 -28.61 6.07
CA ALA A 272 7.76 -27.58 5.18
C ALA A 272 8.79 -27.36 4.05
N PRO A 273 8.38 -27.41 2.75
CA PRO A 273 9.32 -27.22 1.66
C PRO A 273 9.99 -25.85 1.78
N ALA A 274 11.30 -25.87 1.91
CA ALA A 274 12.13 -24.70 1.85
C ALA A 274 11.90 -23.99 0.51
N VAL A 275 12.00 -22.66 0.48
CA VAL A 275 12.10 -21.93 -0.77
C VAL A 275 13.33 -22.44 -1.49
N ALA A 276 13.14 -23.22 -2.54
CA ALA A 276 14.23 -23.63 -3.39
C ALA A 276 14.74 -22.40 -4.12
N THR A 277 15.95 -21.99 -3.84
CA THR A 277 16.72 -21.06 -4.67
C THR A 277 17.02 -21.76 -6.00
N ASN A 278 16.39 -21.33 -7.08
CA ASN A 278 16.87 -21.51 -8.44
C ASN A 278 17.51 -20.22 -8.90
#